data_4750737d67965dfcc2aa5b27ba27e103
#
_entry.id   4750737d67965dfcc2aa5b27ba27e103
#
_cell.length_a   1.000
_cell.length_b   1.000
_cell.length_c   1.000
_cell.angle_alpha   90.00
_cell.angle_beta   90.00
_cell.angle_gamma   90.00
#
_symmetry.space_group_name_H-M   'P 1'
#
loop_
_entity.id
_entity.type
_entity.pdbx_description
1 polymer ?
#
loop_
_entity_poly.entity_id
_entity_poly.type
_entity_poly.pdbx_seq_one_letter_code
_entity_poly.pdbx_strand_id
1 'polypeptide(L)'
;MNEANNLQTPTQPPLVIADVSRCPLSVVYLEDCVQGLKRFADNHFDLAIVDPPYSETFNTDACADNKGKKGNYKLETLNNHLPTDEYWEQLFRVSKNQIVWGANWYGKYFGVGGLVWFKDNTGNYSPCEYAYQSINNHIHHYQYRWNGMLQQNMKDKEIRIHPTQKPVALYDWTLNKFAKQGDLILDTHLGSGSSRIAANKGGFNFIGFEINEHFYNEQEKRFKNFTAQQRLF
;
A
#
# COMPACT_ATOMS: atom_id res chain seq x y z
N MET A 1 3.74 34.68 36.87
CA MET A 1 3.61 33.25 37.19
C MET A 1 2.71 32.65 36.11
N ASN A 2 3.30 32.08 35.07
CA ASN A 2 2.60 31.38 34.01
C ASN A 2 3.11 29.96 34.03
N GLU A 3 2.26 29.05 34.49
CA GLU A 3 2.52 27.63 34.44
C GLU A 3 2.26 27.15 32.99
N ALA A 4 3.31 26.70 32.34
CA ALA A 4 3.24 26.03 31.05
C ALA A 4 2.81 24.59 31.28
N ASN A 5 1.59 24.24 30.87
CA ASN A 5 1.09 22.86 30.83
C ASN A 5 1.88 22.04 29.81
N ASN A 6 2.79 21.20 30.31
CA ASN A 6 3.46 20.16 29.55
C ASN A 6 2.47 19.01 29.32
N LEU A 7 1.80 19.01 28.18
CA LEU A 7 1.09 17.82 27.67
C LEU A 7 2.12 16.84 27.11
N GLN A 8 2.54 15.90 27.95
CA GLN A 8 3.29 14.72 27.50
C GLN A 8 2.35 13.83 26.68
N THR A 9 2.61 13.74 25.37
CA THR A 9 2.03 12.72 24.49
C THR A 9 2.47 11.34 25.01
N PRO A 10 1.56 10.36 25.17
CA PRO A 10 1.94 9.03 25.60
C PRO A 10 2.77 8.36 24.50
N THR A 11 4.05 8.15 24.76
CA THR A 11 4.94 7.32 23.96
C THR A 11 4.51 5.87 24.16
N GLN A 12 3.84 5.28 23.18
CA GLN A 12 3.66 3.83 23.17
C GLN A 12 5.05 3.16 23.06
N PRO A 13 5.30 2.12 23.88
CA PRO A 13 6.59 1.43 23.83
C PRO A 13 6.81 0.77 22.46
N PRO A 14 8.09 0.62 22.02
CA PRO A 14 8.40 -0.08 20.79
C PRO A 14 7.85 -1.52 20.88
N LEU A 15 7.15 -1.95 19.83
CA LEU A 15 6.67 -3.32 19.71
C LEU A 15 7.85 -4.29 19.74
N VAL A 16 8.00 -4.98 20.85
CA VAL A 16 8.90 -6.15 20.94
C VAL A 16 8.21 -7.29 20.19
N ILE A 17 8.79 -7.70 19.06
CA ILE A 17 8.31 -8.85 18.29
C ILE A 17 8.55 -10.10 19.12
N ALA A 18 7.53 -10.55 19.85
CA ALA A 18 7.56 -11.81 20.58
C ALA A 18 7.13 -12.95 19.66
N ASP A 19 7.95 -13.98 19.60
CA ASP A 19 7.72 -15.35 19.10
C ASP A 19 6.81 -15.52 17.86
N VAL A 20 7.45 -15.74 16.72
CA VAL A 20 6.88 -15.85 15.36
C VAL A 20 6.23 -17.22 15.07
N SER A 21 5.81 -17.98 16.08
CA SER A 21 5.45 -19.40 15.87
C SER A 21 4.03 -19.68 15.37
N ARG A 22 3.12 -18.70 15.18
CA ARG A 22 1.72 -19.00 14.83
C ARG A 22 0.98 -18.14 13.81
N CYS A 23 1.33 -16.87 13.62
CA CYS A 23 0.76 -16.02 12.54
C CYS A 23 1.70 -14.85 12.28
N PRO A 24 1.89 -14.43 11.02
CA PRO A 24 2.69 -13.24 10.75
C PRO A 24 2.06 -12.01 11.42
N LEU A 25 2.92 -11.12 11.95
CA LEU A 25 2.49 -9.84 12.49
C LEU A 25 1.78 -9.04 11.39
N SER A 26 0.62 -8.47 11.68
CA SER A 26 -0.09 -7.61 10.73
C SER A 26 -0.75 -6.45 11.47
N VAL A 27 -0.10 -5.29 11.48
CA VAL A 27 -0.55 -4.10 12.20
C VAL A 27 -0.79 -2.97 11.22
N VAL A 28 -1.88 -2.23 11.42
CA VAL A 28 -2.18 -1.01 10.66
C VAL A 28 -2.47 0.13 11.62
N TYR A 29 -1.88 1.28 11.34
CA TYR A 29 -2.09 2.50 12.11
C TYR A 29 -2.98 3.47 11.35
N LEU A 30 -4.01 4.00 12.03
CA LEU A 30 -4.84 5.09 11.54
C LEU A 30 -4.16 6.42 11.89
N GLU A 31 -3.22 6.85 11.08
CA GLU A 31 -2.45 8.08 11.30
C GLU A 31 -1.69 8.53 10.06
N ASP A 32 -1.15 9.72 10.11
CA ASP A 32 -0.21 10.22 9.10
C ASP A 32 1.07 9.37 9.09
N CYS A 33 1.43 8.86 7.91
CA CYS A 33 2.57 7.95 7.79
C CYS A 33 3.92 8.63 8.11
N VAL A 34 4.10 9.94 7.81
CA VAL A 34 5.34 10.65 8.10
C VAL A 34 5.57 10.70 9.60
N GLN A 35 4.51 11.02 10.37
CA GLN A 35 4.60 11.03 11.84
C GLN A 35 4.83 9.60 12.38
N GLY A 36 4.14 8.63 11.80
CA GLY A 36 4.30 7.23 12.15
C GLY A 36 5.72 6.71 11.93
N LEU A 37 6.30 7.01 10.77
CA LEU A 37 7.65 6.53 10.40
C LEU A 37 8.75 7.06 11.32
N LYS A 38 8.60 8.24 11.92
CA LYS A 38 9.57 8.80 12.87
C LYS A 38 9.83 7.92 14.10
N ARG A 39 8.91 7.02 14.44
CA ARG A 39 9.04 6.12 15.59
C ARG A 39 9.95 4.90 15.32
N PHE A 40 10.24 4.62 14.06
CA PHE A 40 11.02 3.44 13.68
C PHE A 40 12.50 3.80 13.48
N ALA A 41 13.36 2.87 13.84
CA ALA A 41 14.80 2.99 13.62
C ALA A 41 15.15 2.96 12.12
N ASP A 42 16.36 3.38 11.78
CA ASP A 42 16.90 3.26 10.44
C ASP A 42 16.93 1.78 10.01
N ASN A 43 16.57 1.52 8.75
CA ASN A 43 16.54 0.16 8.17
C ASN A 43 15.68 -0.84 8.94
N HIS A 44 14.64 -0.37 9.64
CA HIS A 44 13.75 -1.22 10.43
C HIS A 44 12.96 -2.21 9.56
N PHE A 45 12.52 -1.76 8.38
CA PHE A 45 11.76 -2.56 7.42
C PHE A 45 12.68 -3.17 6.36
N ASP A 46 12.45 -4.44 6.00
CA ASP A 46 13.23 -5.12 4.98
C ASP A 46 12.83 -4.65 3.58
N LEU A 47 11.52 -4.42 3.37
CA LEU A 47 10.98 -3.96 2.11
C LEU A 47 9.76 -3.04 2.34
N ALA A 48 9.81 -1.85 1.78
CA ALA A 48 8.66 -0.98 1.63
C ALA A 48 8.01 -1.20 0.26
N ILE A 49 6.68 -1.41 0.21
CA ILE A 49 5.90 -1.47 -1.03
C ILE A 49 4.81 -0.41 -0.90
N VAL A 50 4.97 0.70 -1.60
CA VAL A 50 4.13 1.88 -1.41
C VAL A 50 3.50 2.37 -2.72
N ASP A 51 2.33 2.99 -2.61
CA ASP A 51 1.59 3.59 -3.73
C ASP A 51 1.09 4.99 -3.30
N PRO A 52 2.00 5.97 -3.14
CA PRO A 52 1.64 7.30 -2.68
C PRO A 52 0.83 8.06 -3.73
N PRO A 53 -0.02 9.03 -3.33
CA PRO A 53 -0.80 9.87 -4.26
C PRO A 53 0.12 10.63 -5.21
N TYR A 54 -0.16 10.59 -6.51
CA TYR A 54 0.62 11.29 -7.55
C TYR A 54 -0.17 12.38 -8.29
N SER A 55 -1.38 12.71 -7.82
CA SER A 55 -2.19 13.81 -8.31
C SER A 55 -3.03 14.40 -7.19
N GLU A 56 -3.02 15.72 -7.04
CA GLU A 56 -3.90 16.44 -6.11
C GLU A 56 -5.36 16.43 -6.61
N THR A 57 -5.55 16.31 -7.93
CA THR A 57 -6.86 16.25 -8.55
C THR A 57 -7.14 14.83 -9.03
N PHE A 58 -7.91 14.09 -8.24
CA PHE A 58 -8.44 12.82 -8.70
C PHE A 58 -9.63 13.10 -9.63
N ASN A 59 -9.51 12.73 -10.92
CA ASN A 59 -10.62 12.88 -11.86
C ASN A 59 -11.71 11.84 -11.52
N THR A 60 -12.74 12.30 -10.82
CA THR A 60 -13.89 11.50 -10.40
C THR A 60 -14.69 10.92 -11.54
N ASP A 61 -14.63 11.57 -12.72
CA ASP A 61 -15.37 11.14 -13.91
C ASP A 61 -14.75 9.88 -14.53
N ALA A 62 -13.46 9.67 -14.34
CA ALA A 62 -12.78 8.43 -14.74
C ALA A 62 -13.22 7.20 -13.94
N CYS A 63 -13.87 7.38 -12.79
CA CYS A 63 -14.40 6.30 -11.94
C CYS A 63 -15.88 5.99 -12.19
N ALA A 64 -16.57 6.76 -13.06
CA ALA A 64 -17.92 6.45 -13.48
C ALA A 64 -17.93 5.26 -14.43
N ASP A 65 -18.88 4.33 -14.23
CA ASP A 65 -19.15 3.32 -15.25
C ASP A 65 -19.74 3.98 -16.51
N ASN A 66 -19.77 3.23 -17.64
CA ASN A 66 -20.35 3.69 -18.90
C ASN A 66 -21.85 4.04 -18.82
N LYS A 67 -22.47 3.93 -17.64
CA LYS A 67 -23.86 4.29 -17.34
C LYS A 67 -23.96 5.46 -16.37
N GLY A 68 -22.85 6.17 -16.09
CA GLY A 68 -22.82 7.33 -15.19
C GLY A 68 -23.05 6.98 -13.71
N LYS A 69 -23.06 5.71 -13.32
CA LYS A 69 -23.12 5.33 -11.91
C LYS A 69 -21.74 5.48 -11.31
N LYS A 70 -21.58 6.48 -10.45
CA LYS A 70 -20.40 6.58 -9.59
C LYS A 70 -20.31 5.31 -8.74
N GLY A 71 -19.12 4.71 -8.67
CA GLY A 71 -18.88 3.63 -7.71
C GLY A 71 -19.26 4.08 -6.30
N ASN A 72 -19.57 3.15 -5.39
CA ASN A 72 -20.01 3.45 -4.01
C ASN A 72 -18.93 4.12 -3.14
N TYR A 73 -17.96 4.81 -3.75
CA TYR A 73 -16.89 5.50 -3.02
C TYR A 73 -17.36 6.91 -2.66
N LYS A 74 -17.22 7.31 -1.40
CA LYS A 74 -17.28 8.71 -1.01
C LYS A 74 -15.98 9.40 -1.44
N LEU A 75 -15.96 9.88 -2.68
CA LEU A 75 -14.80 10.55 -3.30
C LEU A 75 -14.36 11.83 -2.57
N GLU A 76 -15.27 12.43 -1.80
CA GLU A 76 -15.03 13.62 -0.97
C GLU A 76 -14.00 13.41 0.14
N THR A 77 -13.62 12.14 0.39
CA THR A 77 -12.73 11.77 1.51
C THR A 77 -11.31 11.40 1.07
N LEU A 78 -10.97 11.48 -0.22
CA LEU A 78 -9.61 11.20 -0.67
C LEU A 78 -8.68 12.35 -0.28
N ASN A 79 -7.77 12.08 0.62
CA ASN A 79 -6.68 12.99 0.93
C ASN A 79 -5.52 12.73 -0.06
N ASN A 80 -5.46 13.53 -1.13
CA ASN A 80 -4.50 13.37 -2.22
C ASN A 80 -3.30 14.34 -2.09
N HIS A 81 -2.86 14.63 -0.86
CA HIS A 81 -1.65 15.43 -0.71
C HIS A 81 -0.45 14.68 -1.28
N LEU A 82 0.27 15.36 -2.18
CA LEU A 82 1.51 14.80 -2.73
C LEU A 82 2.54 14.57 -1.63
N PRO A 83 3.31 13.49 -1.71
CA PRO A 83 4.39 13.22 -0.77
C PRO A 83 5.41 14.37 -0.72
N THR A 84 5.74 14.81 0.48
CA THR A 84 6.76 15.84 0.72
C THR A 84 8.17 15.26 0.65
N ASP A 85 9.19 16.13 0.60
CA ASP A 85 10.60 15.69 0.71
C ASP A 85 10.83 14.93 2.03
N GLU A 86 10.20 15.36 3.14
CA GLU A 86 10.26 14.68 4.44
C GLU A 86 9.70 13.23 4.37
N TYR A 87 8.62 13.00 3.61
CA TYR A 87 8.11 11.64 3.41
C TYR A 87 9.18 10.73 2.78
N TRP A 88 9.84 11.20 1.71
CA TRP A 88 10.87 10.42 1.03
C TRP A 88 12.08 10.16 1.92
N GLU A 89 12.53 11.17 2.68
CA GLU A 89 13.61 11.02 3.66
C GLU A 89 13.27 9.93 4.69
N GLN A 90 12.06 9.97 5.26
CA GLN A 90 11.65 8.99 6.24
C GLN A 90 11.48 7.59 5.61
N LEU A 91 10.88 7.47 4.42
CA LEU A 91 10.72 6.19 3.73
C LEU A 91 12.07 5.51 3.49
N PHE A 92 13.04 6.25 2.95
CA PHE A 92 14.38 5.72 2.69
C PHE A 92 15.17 5.44 3.96
N ARG A 93 14.98 6.23 5.00
CA ARG A 93 15.63 6.01 6.28
C ARG A 93 15.20 4.71 6.95
N VAL A 94 13.91 4.45 6.99
CA VAL A 94 13.37 3.32 7.76
C VAL A 94 13.37 1.99 6.98
N SER A 95 13.55 1.98 5.67
CA SER A 95 13.47 0.77 4.85
C SER A 95 14.75 0.46 4.09
N LYS A 96 15.17 -0.81 4.11
CA LYS A 96 16.36 -1.29 3.40
C LYS A 96 16.18 -1.28 1.88
N ASN A 97 14.97 -1.64 1.43
CA ASN A 97 14.60 -1.67 0.02
C ASN A 97 13.22 -1.07 -0.19
N GLN A 98 12.99 -0.52 -1.39
CA GLN A 98 11.74 0.16 -1.73
C GLN A 98 11.21 -0.32 -3.08
N ILE A 99 9.89 -0.48 -3.15
CA ILE A 99 9.12 -0.58 -4.38
C ILE A 99 8.07 0.51 -4.32
N VAL A 100 8.10 1.45 -5.27
CA VAL A 100 7.26 2.65 -5.28
C VAL A 100 6.46 2.69 -6.56
N TRP A 101 5.16 2.42 -6.48
CA TRP A 101 4.25 2.56 -7.61
C TRP A 101 4.04 4.03 -7.98
N GLY A 102 3.80 4.32 -9.25
CA GLY A 102 3.69 5.69 -9.73
C GLY A 102 5.02 6.46 -9.75
N ALA A 103 6.15 5.78 -9.70
CA ALA A 103 7.49 6.38 -9.59
C ALA A 103 7.82 7.35 -10.74
N ASN A 104 7.19 7.21 -11.91
CA ASN A 104 7.34 8.14 -13.02
C ASN A 104 6.91 9.58 -12.70
N TRP A 105 6.13 9.79 -11.63
CA TRP A 105 5.72 11.12 -11.16
C TRP A 105 6.77 11.76 -10.23
N TYR A 106 7.71 10.98 -9.70
CA TYR A 106 8.68 11.36 -8.65
C TYR A 106 10.12 11.10 -9.05
N GLY A 107 10.43 11.14 -10.36
CA GLY A 107 11.70 10.68 -10.92
C GLY A 107 12.98 11.21 -10.26
N LYS A 108 12.93 12.38 -9.60
CA LYS A 108 14.10 12.97 -8.92
C LYS A 108 14.62 12.14 -7.72
N TYR A 109 13.80 11.20 -7.20
CA TYR A 109 14.16 10.41 -6.01
C TYR A 109 14.69 9.02 -6.33
N PHE A 110 14.59 8.55 -7.59
CA PHE A 110 14.74 7.14 -7.91
C PHE A 110 15.88 6.86 -8.87
N GLY A 111 16.45 5.65 -8.74
CA GLY A 111 17.45 5.10 -9.63
C GLY A 111 16.87 4.38 -10.84
N VAL A 112 17.56 3.33 -11.31
CA VAL A 112 17.31 2.69 -12.62
C VAL A 112 16.47 1.41 -12.57
N GLY A 113 16.31 0.78 -11.41
CA GLY A 113 15.53 -0.44 -11.27
C GLY A 113 14.04 -0.19 -11.46
N GLY A 114 13.30 -1.09 -12.09
CA GLY A 114 11.89 -0.85 -12.36
C GLY A 114 11.01 -2.08 -12.43
N LEU A 115 9.70 -1.86 -12.27
CA LEU A 115 8.64 -2.82 -12.53
C LEU A 115 7.63 -2.19 -13.47
N VAL A 116 7.12 -2.97 -14.41
CA VAL A 116 6.03 -2.58 -15.30
C VAL A 116 4.89 -3.55 -15.13
N TRP A 117 3.73 -3.05 -14.71
CA TRP A 117 2.51 -3.81 -14.66
C TRP A 117 1.63 -3.53 -15.87
N PHE A 118 1.51 -4.51 -16.78
CA PHE A 118 0.57 -4.47 -17.90
C PHE A 118 -0.82 -4.89 -17.44
N LYS A 119 -1.79 -3.95 -17.57
CA LYS A 119 -3.16 -4.15 -17.08
C LYS A 119 -4.04 -4.91 -18.04
N ASP A 120 -3.60 -5.14 -19.28
CA ASP A 120 -4.38 -5.76 -20.36
C ASP A 120 -5.80 -5.16 -20.45
N ASN A 121 -5.87 -3.83 -20.40
CA ASN A 121 -7.10 -3.08 -20.46
C ASN A 121 -7.33 -2.51 -21.85
N THR A 122 -8.59 -2.31 -22.19
CA THR A 122 -9.03 -1.60 -23.39
C THR A 122 -9.68 -0.28 -22.99
N GLY A 123 -9.44 0.80 -23.74
CA GLY A 123 -10.06 2.09 -23.49
C GLY A 123 -9.07 3.20 -23.14
N ASN A 124 -9.57 4.26 -22.50
CA ASN A 124 -8.82 5.50 -22.25
C ASN A 124 -7.91 5.46 -21.01
N TYR A 125 -7.71 4.28 -20.42
CA TYR A 125 -6.84 4.11 -19.26
C TYR A 125 -5.42 3.78 -19.68
N SER A 126 -4.44 4.18 -18.87
CA SER A 126 -3.05 3.78 -19.07
C SER A 126 -2.95 2.25 -19.19
N PRO A 127 -2.34 1.71 -20.25
CA PRO A 127 -2.22 0.26 -20.47
C PRO A 127 -1.28 -0.39 -19.47
N CYS A 128 -0.40 0.37 -18.84
CA CYS A 128 0.54 -0.12 -17.84
C CYS A 128 0.74 0.90 -16.71
N GLU A 129 1.27 0.44 -15.60
CA GLU A 129 1.82 1.27 -14.52
C GLU A 129 3.28 0.92 -14.28
N TYR A 130 4.04 1.93 -13.86
CA TYR A 130 5.45 1.80 -13.56
C TYR A 130 5.68 1.96 -12.06
N ALA A 131 6.56 1.09 -11.51
CA ALA A 131 7.11 1.27 -10.19
C ALA A 131 8.64 1.27 -10.24
N TYR A 132 9.27 2.07 -9.40
CA TYR A 132 10.68 1.95 -9.07
C TYR A 132 10.90 0.75 -8.14
N GLN A 133 12.03 0.07 -8.25
CA GLN A 133 12.52 -0.89 -7.26
C GLN A 133 14.01 -0.67 -7.01
N SER A 134 14.43 -0.71 -5.74
CA SER A 134 15.82 -0.44 -5.33
C SER A 134 16.73 -1.67 -5.28
N ILE A 135 16.18 -2.89 -5.45
CA ILE A 135 16.84 -4.14 -5.14
C ILE A 135 17.92 -4.50 -6.19
N ASN A 136 17.66 -4.15 -7.46
CA ASN A 136 18.61 -4.37 -8.56
C ASN A 136 18.34 -3.40 -9.72
N ASN A 137 19.23 -3.39 -10.73
CA ASN A 137 19.15 -2.50 -11.89
C ASN A 137 18.29 -3.05 -13.05
N HIS A 138 17.53 -4.12 -12.82
CA HIS A 138 16.72 -4.73 -13.86
C HIS A 138 15.33 -4.10 -13.92
N ILE A 139 14.73 -4.14 -15.10
CA ILE A 139 13.31 -3.85 -15.28
C ILE A 139 12.58 -5.18 -15.41
N HIS A 140 11.62 -5.39 -14.53
CA HIS A 140 10.78 -6.58 -14.53
C HIS A 140 9.37 -6.21 -15.01
N HIS A 141 8.64 -7.18 -15.56
CA HIS A 141 7.25 -6.95 -15.93
C HIS A 141 6.33 -8.01 -15.35
N TYR A 142 5.07 -7.61 -15.15
CA TYR A 142 3.97 -8.46 -14.75
C TYR A 142 2.75 -8.13 -15.60
N GLN A 143 2.08 -9.14 -16.14
CA GLN A 143 0.84 -8.97 -16.88
C GLN A 143 -0.31 -9.54 -16.07
N TYR A 144 -1.29 -8.69 -15.77
CA TYR A 144 -2.47 -9.08 -15.03
C TYR A 144 -3.62 -8.11 -15.34
N ARG A 145 -4.72 -8.64 -15.89
CA ARG A 145 -5.85 -7.82 -16.28
C ARG A 145 -6.56 -7.23 -15.07
N TRP A 146 -6.65 -5.91 -15.08
CA TRP A 146 -7.33 -5.16 -14.05
C TRP A 146 -7.89 -3.85 -14.59
N ASN A 147 -9.18 -3.84 -14.88
CA ASN A 147 -9.86 -2.71 -15.48
C ASN A 147 -11.19 -2.47 -14.75
N GLY A 148 -11.15 -2.29 -13.44
CA GLY A 148 -12.35 -2.05 -12.64
C GLY A 148 -13.40 -3.16 -12.73
N MET A 149 -14.10 -3.25 -13.86
CA MET A 149 -15.15 -4.24 -14.10
C MET A 149 -14.57 -5.59 -14.54
N LEU A 150 -13.52 -5.60 -15.36
CA LEU A 150 -12.86 -6.79 -15.87
C LEU A 150 -11.59 -7.06 -15.08
N GLN A 151 -11.55 -8.23 -14.45
CA GLN A 151 -10.40 -8.72 -13.71
C GLN A 151 -9.90 -10.02 -14.34
N GLN A 152 -8.63 -10.36 -14.15
CA GLN A 152 -8.04 -11.58 -14.69
C GLN A 152 -8.83 -12.82 -14.25
N ASN A 153 -9.23 -12.88 -12.99
CA ASN A 153 -10.08 -13.95 -12.45
C ASN A 153 -11.50 -13.42 -12.22
N MET A 154 -12.38 -13.67 -13.19
CA MET A 154 -13.77 -13.24 -13.09
C MET A 154 -14.63 -14.13 -12.20
N LYS A 155 -14.17 -15.36 -11.87
CA LYS A 155 -14.87 -16.26 -10.95
C LYS A 155 -14.70 -15.83 -9.50
N ASP A 156 -13.46 -15.42 -9.14
CA ASP A 156 -13.11 -14.93 -7.80
C ASP A 156 -12.77 -13.46 -7.86
N LYS A 157 -13.74 -12.66 -8.30
CA LYS A 157 -13.58 -11.23 -8.49
C LYS A 157 -13.37 -10.51 -7.16
N GLU A 158 -12.28 -9.75 -7.05
CA GLU A 158 -12.08 -8.88 -5.89
C GLU A 158 -13.12 -7.76 -5.84
N ILE A 159 -13.72 -7.56 -4.67
CA ILE A 159 -14.58 -6.40 -4.43
C ILE A 159 -13.69 -5.18 -4.27
N ARG A 160 -13.96 -4.14 -5.06
CA ARG A 160 -13.24 -2.87 -4.95
C ARG A 160 -13.83 -2.02 -3.85
N ILE A 161 -12.99 -1.65 -2.89
CA ILE A 161 -13.34 -0.77 -1.77
C ILE A 161 -12.61 0.57 -1.81
N HIS A 162 -11.64 0.71 -2.75
CA HIS A 162 -10.86 1.93 -2.94
C HIS A 162 -10.79 2.27 -4.44
N PRO A 163 -10.89 3.56 -4.83
CA PRO A 163 -10.94 3.96 -6.25
C PRO A 163 -9.67 3.60 -7.04
N THR A 164 -8.51 3.66 -6.42
CA THR A 164 -7.22 3.31 -7.02
C THR A 164 -6.71 1.92 -6.62
N GLN A 165 -7.60 1.06 -6.11
CA GLN A 165 -7.23 -0.27 -5.64
C GLN A 165 -6.44 -1.06 -6.69
N LYS A 166 -5.23 -1.49 -6.33
CA LYS A 166 -4.44 -2.48 -7.06
C LYS A 166 -4.86 -3.90 -6.65
N PRO A 167 -4.74 -4.91 -7.54
CA PRO A 167 -5.11 -6.29 -7.23
C PRO A 167 -4.14 -6.93 -6.22
N VAL A 168 -4.66 -7.82 -5.37
CA VAL A 168 -3.84 -8.62 -4.45
C VAL A 168 -2.78 -9.40 -5.22
N ALA A 169 -3.12 -9.94 -6.39
CA ALA A 169 -2.20 -10.71 -7.24
C ALA A 169 -0.94 -9.93 -7.67
N LEU A 170 -1.02 -8.60 -7.83
CA LEU A 170 0.13 -7.76 -8.12
C LEU A 170 1.11 -7.75 -6.94
N TYR A 171 0.59 -7.58 -5.74
CA TYR A 171 1.39 -7.61 -4.51
C TYR A 171 1.91 -9.02 -4.18
N ASP A 172 1.12 -10.07 -4.42
CA ASP A 172 1.57 -11.48 -4.32
C ASP A 172 2.80 -11.71 -5.22
N TRP A 173 2.70 -11.32 -6.50
CA TRP A 173 3.83 -11.45 -7.44
C TRP A 173 5.05 -10.65 -6.98
N THR A 174 4.83 -9.41 -6.52
CA THR A 174 5.91 -8.52 -6.07
C THR A 174 6.62 -9.09 -4.84
N LEU A 175 5.86 -9.52 -3.83
CA LEU A 175 6.42 -10.10 -2.61
C LEU A 175 7.15 -11.41 -2.88
N ASN A 176 6.56 -12.32 -3.65
CA ASN A 176 7.21 -13.59 -4.02
C ASN A 176 8.52 -13.40 -4.79
N LYS A 177 8.67 -12.28 -5.51
CA LYS A 177 9.87 -12.00 -6.29
C LYS A 177 10.97 -11.31 -5.49
N PHE A 178 10.63 -10.43 -4.56
CA PHE A 178 11.57 -9.50 -3.95
C PHE A 178 11.70 -9.62 -2.43
N ALA A 179 10.72 -10.20 -1.75
CA ALA A 179 10.78 -10.42 -0.32
C ALA A 179 11.30 -11.83 0.02
N LYS A 180 11.84 -11.98 1.21
CA LYS A 180 12.32 -13.25 1.78
C LYS A 180 11.46 -13.62 2.98
N GLN A 181 11.32 -14.92 3.24
CA GLN A 181 10.60 -15.39 4.42
C GLN A 181 11.14 -14.73 5.69
N GLY A 182 10.25 -14.19 6.50
CA GLY A 182 10.58 -13.47 7.72
C GLY A 182 10.73 -11.95 7.56
N ASP A 183 10.79 -11.43 6.33
CA ASP A 183 10.88 -9.99 6.09
C ASP A 183 9.69 -9.24 6.71
N LEU A 184 9.98 -8.04 7.19
CA LEU A 184 8.99 -7.07 7.64
C LEU A 184 8.67 -6.08 6.50
N ILE A 185 7.42 -6.13 6.06
CA ILE A 185 6.91 -5.32 4.95
C ILE A 185 6.25 -4.05 5.47
N LEU A 186 6.53 -2.93 4.81
CA LEU A 186 5.91 -1.62 5.07
C LEU A 186 5.02 -1.21 3.91
N ASP A 187 3.82 -0.70 4.21
CA ASP A 187 3.00 0.07 3.26
C ASP A 187 2.50 1.36 3.92
N THR A 188 2.88 2.51 3.37
CA THR A 188 2.59 3.84 3.93
C THR A 188 1.27 4.44 3.44
N HIS A 189 0.66 3.86 2.40
CA HIS A 189 -0.57 4.35 1.79
C HIS A 189 -1.48 3.15 1.49
N LEU A 190 -1.96 2.52 2.56
CA LEU A 190 -2.57 1.18 2.51
C LEU A 190 -3.84 1.09 1.65
N GLY A 191 -4.69 2.13 1.68
CA GLY A 191 -5.92 2.20 0.92
C GLY A 191 -6.82 0.97 1.10
N SER A 192 -6.86 0.09 0.10
CA SER A 192 -7.70 -1.12 0.13
C SER A 192 -7.14 -2.29 0.94
N GLY A 193 -5.91 -2.25 1.40
CA GLY A 193 -5.24 -3.35 2.10
C GLY A 193 -4.83 -4.53 1.22
N SER A 194 -4.71 -4.35 -0.10
CA SER A 194 -4.30 -5.44 -1.00
C SER A 194 -2.88 -5.94 -0.71
N SER A 195 -1.95 -5.05 -0.39
CA SER A 195 -0.58 -5.38 0.05
C SER A 195 -0.58 -6.17 1.37
N ARG A 196 -1.43 -5.78 2.32
CA ARG A 196 -1.61 -6.46 3.60
C ARG A 196 -2.10 -7.91 3.43
N ILE A 197 -3.09 -8.11 2.55
CA ILE A 197 -3.62 -9.44 2.22
C ILE A 197 -2.52 -10.30 1.58
N ALA A 198 -1.78 -9.76 0.63
CA ALA A 198 -0.68 -10.46 -0.02
C ALA A 198 0.44 -10.83 0.97
N ALA A 199 0.81 -9.91 1.86
CA ALA A 199 1.79 -10.18 2.91
C ALA A 199 1.34 -11.32 3.85
N ASN A 200 0.08 -11.31 4.28
CA ASN A 200 -0.47 -12.37 5.11
C ASN A 200 -0.48 -13.73 4.39
N LYS A 201 -0.88 -13.78 3.12
CA LYS A 201 -0.83 -15.01 2.28
C LYS A 201 0.59 -15.56 2.16
N GLY A 202 1.58 -14.68 1.98
CA GLY A 202 2.98 -15.05 1.86
C GLY A 202 3.69 -15.36 3.19
N GLY A 203 3.01 -15.18 4.33
CA GLY A 203 3.61 -15.38 5.64
C GLY A 203 4.61 -14.29 6.05
N PHE A 204 4.50 -13.09 5.49
CA PHE A 204 5.35 -11.94 5.81
C PHE A 204 4.77 -11.14 6.98
N ASN A 205 5.65 -10.57 7.80
CA ASN A 205 5.27 -9.57 8.77
C ASN A 205 4.92 -8.26 8.06
N PHE A 206 3.95 -7.52 8.58
CA PHE A 206 3.42 -6.35 7.89
C PHE A 206 3.09 -5.21 8.85
N ILE A 207 3.51 -4.01 8.48
CA ILE A 207 3.07 -2.75 9.11
C ILE A 207 2.56 -1.83 8.00
N GLY A 208 1.37 -1.27 8.20
CA GLY A 208 0.74 -0.35 7.27
C GLY A 208 0.25 0.93 7.93
N PHE A 209 0.05 1.97 7.12
CA PHE A 209 -0.53 3.24 7.52
C PHE A 209 -1.68 3.61 6.60
N GLU A 210 -2.73 4.15 7.18
CA GLU A 210 -3.87 4.74 6.46
C GLU A 210 -4.33 5.96 7.25
N ILE A 211 -4.39 7.11 6.59
CA ILE A 211 -4.80 8.36 7.23
C ILE A 211 -6.32 8.55 7.18
N ASN A 212 -6.99 7.94 6.22
CA ASN A 212 -8.42 8.08 6.03
C ASN A 212 -9.17 7.02 6.83
N GLU A 213 -9.95 7.45 7.82
CA GLU A 213 -10.70 6.56 8.72
C GLU A 213 -11.68 5.64 7.96
N HIS A 214 -12.31 6.12 6.90
CA HIS A 214 -13.22 5.29 6.11
C HIS A 214 -12.48 4.13 5.44
N PHE A 215 -11.36 4.39 4.77
CA PHE A 215 -10.56 3.34 4.12
C PHE A 215 -9.86 2.44 5.13
N TYR A 216 -9.43 3.00 6.27
CA TYR A 216 -8.94 2.19 7.38
C TYR A 216 -9.97 1.16 7.84
N ASN A 217 -11.22 1.57 8.07
CA ASN A 217 -12.29 0.66 8.51
C ASN A 217 -12.67 -0.37 7.43
N GLU A 218 -12.75 0.05 6.16
CA GLU A 218 -13.09 -0.86 5.06
C GLU A 218 -11.98 -1.91 4.80
N GLN A 219 -10.69 -1.54 4.87
CA GLN A 219 -9.61 -2.49 4.72
C GLN A 219 -9.51 -3.45 5.92
N GLU A 220 -9.78 -2.99 7.16
CA GLU A 220 -9.85 -3.87 8.33
C GLU A 220 -10.94 -4.94 8.16
N LYS A 221 -12.13 -4.52 7.72
CA LYS A 221 -13.24 -5.44 7.42
C LYS A 221 -12.88 -6.43 6.31
N ARG A 222 -12.25 -5.95 5.23
CA ARG A 222 -11.79 -6.79 4.12
C ARG A 222 -10.76 -7.81 4.58
N PHE A 223 -9.76 -7.40 5.35
CA PHE A 223 -8.73 -8.27 5.89
C PHE A 223 -9.28 -9.30 6.86
N LYS A 224 -10.20 -8.90 7.75
CA LYS A 224 -10.88 -9.82 8.68
C LYS A 224 -11.69 -10.89 7.96
N ASN A 225 -12.42 -10.51 6.91
CA ASN A 225 -13.16 -11.46 6.09
C ASN A 225 -12.23 -12.45 5.38
N PHE A 226 -11.13 -11.97 4.82
CA PHE A 226 -10.12 -12.80 4.19
C PHE A 226 -9.49 -13.82 5.16
N THR A 227 -9.06 -13.39 6.34
CA THR A 227 -8.45 -14.28 7.34
C THR A 227 -9.44 -15.27 7.94
N ALA A 228 -10.73 -14.91 8.05
CA ALA A 228 -11.78 -15.83 8.49
C ALA A 228 -12.00 -16.97 7.49
N GLN A 229 -11.94 -16.69 6.18
CA GLN A 229 -12.06 -17.72 5.13
C GLN A 229 -10.88 -18.71 5.14
N GLN A 230 -9.66 -18.24 5.41
CA GLN A 230 -8.49 -19.13 5.49
C GLN A 230 -8.56 -20.17 6.63
N ARG A 231 -9.29 -19.86 7.70
CA ARG A 231 -9.43 -20.77 8.87
C ARG A 231 -10.42 -21.93 8.63
N LEU A 232 -11.13 -21.92 7.52
CA LEU A 232 -12.11 -22.94 7.16
C LEU A 232 -11.53 -24.08 6.31
N PHE A 233 -10.27 -23.95 5.92
CA PHE A 233 -9.49 -24.92 5.13
C PHE A 233 -8.18 -25.27 5.85
#